data_2007ce525359a010ee8dfeddc0104ec7
#
_entry.id   2007ce525359a010ee8dfeddc0104ec7
#
_cell.length_a   1.000
_cell.length_b   1.000
_cell.length_c   1.000
_cell.angle_alpha   90.00
_cell.angle_beta   90.00
_cell.angle_gamma   90.00
#
_symmetry.space_group_name_H-M   'P 1'
#
loop_
_entity.id
_entity.type
_entity.pdbx_description
1 polymer ?
#
loop_
_entity_poly.entity_id
_entity_poly.type
_entity_poly.pdbx_seq_one_letter_code
_entity_poly.pdbx_strand_id
1 'polypeptide(L)'
;MPSPTSSSSTSNVGQSTSLSINALISGDKWGGVTGTGATLAYSFPWTSSGTATFSGHNGIGDYSLLNEQNASFHYGLSTTQQAAARSALQSWANVANIMFSEVADTSSNVGDIRFAWTSAPNLTSTNVQAWGWAGYPNSYWPSGGDVWISTLSSDATNPDWSAGSYNFNSLTHELGHALGLKHSFEGNTVLPSGQDSDQYTVMSYTNHLHSLFVQVTHNANGSYSWSSFNVVPDTPMLYDLAAVQYMYGANLSYRTGNDVYTFDPSTPFIRTLWDAGGTDTISVSNFTKGCVIDLQQGHFSKITVESDSSSGINWHTPPPTPTYDGTDNLAIAYGCVIENAIGGSGNDTLIGNGSNNSLDGGVGDDYIDGGSGNDTLIGGDGTDMVVMGGIVSQYQFSQNSGNTVVTGWEGMDKLTSVEYIRFGSSTYTTDVPLSDATTSNPVHLAKHITDLYVANFNRAPDAGGFDYWFHQIYTAAESLNGIAGNFALSNEYKAMYPSTLTNRQFVDQIYQNLFDRSPDQGGWDYWVDQLDTGNVYRSDFILVVIEGAYAPTGGPGDRTLIDNKHDAALYYTGQLVMDPQEGYDFAIVDLLNRVNGDVKTVAAAERVIDYVFNDPITLTGVMTNPVLLESLWMNA
;
A
#
# COMPACT_ATOMS: atom_id res chain seq x y z
N MET A 1 -24.58 27.97 22.72
CA MET A 1 -24.39 26.75 23.49
C MET A 1 -25.73 26.05 23.53
N PRO A 2 -25.77 24.75 23.35
CA PRO A 2 -27.01 24.01 23.40
C PRO A 2 -27.68 24.12 24.77
N SER A 3 -28.99 24.08 24.77
CA SER A 3 -29.81 24.04 25.97
C SER A 3 -30.57 22.70 26.01
N PRO A 4 -31.19 22.31 27.11
CA PRO A 4 -31.98 21.09 27.18
C PRO A 4 -33.07 20.96 26.13
N THR A 5 -33.39 22.04 25.40
CA THR A 5 -34.43 22.13 24.37
C THR A 5 -33.94 22.47 22.97
N SER A 6 -32.63 22.60 22.79
CA SER A 6 -32.02 22.94 21.48
C SER A 6 -30.64 22.32 21.33
N SER A 7 -30.30 21.88 20.14
CA SER A 7 -28.98 21.38 19.74
C SER A 7 -28.25 22.37 18.83
N SER A 8 -27.00 22.11 18.54
CA SER A 8 -26.25 22.80 17.49
C SER A 8 -26.87 22.54 16.10
N SER A 9 -26.53 23.41 15.15
CA SER A 9 -27.05 23.28 13.78
C SER A 9 -26.47 22.05 13.09
N THR A 10 -27.26 21.45 12.20
CA THR A 10 -26.86 20.35 11.34
C THR A 10 -26.94 20.71 9.86
N SER A 11 -26.26 19.97 9.03
CA SER A 11 -26.27 20.09 7.56
C SER A 11 -26.28 18.73 6.92
N ASN A 12 -26.91 18.63 5.74
CA ASN A 12 -26.87 17.39 4.95
C ASN A 12 -25.46 17.16 4.35
N VAL A 13 -25.09 15.91 4.25
CA VAL A 13 -23.86 15.42 3.63
C VAL A 13 -24.19 14.79 2.28
N GLY A 14 -23.61 15.33 1.20
CA GLY A 14 -23.74 14.75 -0.14
C GLY A 14 -22.91 13.45 -0.27
N GLN A 15 -23.24 12.67 -1.31
CA GLN A 15 -22.44 11.48 -1.65
C GLN A 15 -21.05 11.89 -2.18
N SER A 16 -20.04 11.13 -1.79
CA SER A 16 -18.68 11.21 -2.35
C SER A 16 -18.53 10.29 -3.57
N THR A 17 -17.37 10.30 -4.21
CA THR A 17 -17.01 9.31 -5.25
C THR A 17 -16.52 7.98 -4.66
N SER A 18 -16.21 7.94 -3.35
CA SER A 18 -15.70 6.75 -2.67
C SER A 18 -16.83 5.90 -2.10
N LEU A 19 -16.78 4.58 -2.39
CA LEU A 19 -17.71 3.61 -1.81
C LEU A 19 -17.56 3.52 -0.28
N SER A 20 -16.32 3.49 0.23
CA SER A 20 -16.04 3.36 1.66
C SER A 20 -16.61 4.53 2.46
N ILE A 21 -16.49 5.76 1.94
CA ILE A 21 -17.11 6.94 2.55
C ILE A 21 -18.65 6.84 2.54
N ASN A 22 -19.21 6.54 1.36
CA ASN A 22 -20.68 6.48 1.20
C ASN A 22 -21.33 5.35 2.00
N ALA A 23 -20.59 4.28 2.27
CA ALA A 23 -21.06 3.19 3.10
C ALA A 23 -21.17 3.56 4.59
N LEU A 24 -20.46 4.61 5.03
CA LEU A 24 -20.42 5.01 6.43
C LEU A 24 -21.21 6.28 6.74
N ILE A 25 -21.44 7.20 5.80
CA ILE A 25 -22.17 8.44 6.08
C ILE A 25 -23.68 8.20 6.24
N SER A 26 -24.28 8.76 7.30
CA SER A 26 -25.73 8.68 7.57
C SER A 26 -26.54 9.67 6.72
N GLY A 27 -25.91 10.75 6.26
CA GLY A 27 -26.54 11.83 5.49
C GLY A 27 -26.60 13.18 6.22
N ASP A 28 -26.34 13.21 7.51
CA ASP A 28 -26.33 14.44 8.32
C ASP A 28 -25.03 14.59 9.11
N LYS A 29 -24.61 15.83 9.35
CA LYS A 29 -23.44 16.21 10.17
C LYS A 29 -23.72 17.45 11.00
N TRP A 30 -22.94 17.68 12.02
CA TRP A 30 -22.94 18.94 12.77
C TRP A 30 -22.30 20.08 11.98
N GLY A 31 -22.80 21.28 12.22
CA GLY A 31 -22.23 22.52 11.70
C GLY A 31 -22.57 22.78 10.23
N GLY A 32 -21.64 23.43 9.52
CA GLY A 32 -21.81 23.90 8.14
C GLY A 32 -21.74 22.80 7.09
N VAL A 33 -21.55 23.21 5.83
CA VAL A 33 -21.49 22.30 4.66
C VAL A 33 -20.40 21.24 4.77
N THR A 34 -20.52 20.17 3.99
CA THR A 34 -19.51 19.10 3.90
C THR A 34 -18.10 19.67 3.74
N GLY A 35 -17.13 19.09 4.44
CA GLY A 35 -15.73 19.52 4.47
C GLY A 35 -15.43 20.67 5.43
N THR A 36 -16.44 21.20 6.16
CA THR A 36 -16.24 22.25 7.16
C THR A 36 -16.32 21.70 8.56
N GLY A 37 -15.44 22.17 9.46
CA GLY A 37 -15.36 21.74 10.85
C GLY A 37 -16.60 22.05 11.69
N ALA A 38 -16.65 21.49 12.88
CA ALA A 38 -17.67 21.74 13.88
C ALA A 38 -17.07 22.01 15.26
N THR A 39 -17.77 22.81 16.06
CA THR A 39 -17.47 22.97 17.48
C THR A 39 -18.66 22.45 18.26
N LEU A 40 -18.44 21.42 19.08
CA LEU A 40 -19.47 20.72 19.84
C LEU A 40 -19.17 20.80 21.33
N ALA A 41 -20.22 21.01 22.10
CA ALA A 41 -20.14 20.88 23.56
C ALA A 41 -20.49 19.43 23.94
N TYR A 42 -19.89 18.92 25.01
CA TYR A 42 -20.32 17.68 25.64
C TYR A 42 -20.48 17.82 27.14
N SER A 43 -21.32 16.99 27.74
CA SER A 43 -21.58 17.02 29.19
C SER A 43 -21.89 15.63 29.76
N PHE A 44 -21.79 15.55 31.08
CA PHE A 44 -22.07 14.33 31.84
C PHE A 44 -23.24 14.62 32.82
N PRO A 45 -24.48 14.26 32.45
CA PRO A 45 -25.62 14.42 33.34
C PRO A 45 -25.47 13.56 34.61
N TRP A 46 -26.14 13.98 35.67
CA TRP A 46 -26.21 13.30 36.97
C TRP A 46 -24.89 13.13 37.74
N THR A 47 -23.81 13.81 37.37
CA THR A 47 -22.48 13.56 37.97
C THR A 47 -22.20 14.46 39.19
N SER A 48 -22.63 15.73 39.19
CA SER A 48 -22.25 16.70 40.25
C SER A 48 -23.38 17.10 41.16
N SER A 49 -24.65 17.10 40.73
CA SER A 49 -25.80 17.58 41.51
C SER A 49 -26.87 16.50 41.76
N GLY A 50 -26.69 15.31 41.17
CA GLY A 50 -27.70 14.23 41.19
C GLY A 50 -28.95 14.55 40.38
N THR A 51 -29.03 15.72 39.74
CA THR A 51 -30.17 16.11 38.88
C THR A 51 -29.66 16.50 37.50
N ALA A 52 -30.39 16.13 36.46
CA ALA A 52 -30.16 16.56 35.08
C ALA A 52 -31.50 16.96 34.47
N THR A 53 -31.47 17.86 33.52
CA THR A 53 -32.68 18.34 32.84
C THR A 53 -32.72 17.78 31.44
N PHE A 54 -33.84 17.10 31.14
CA PHE A 54 -34.17 16.57 29.81
C PHE A 54 -35.55 17.11 29.47
N SER A 55 -35.65 17.91 28.43
CA SER A 55 -36.89 18.57 28.05
C SER A 55 -37.28 18.25 26.64
N GLY A 56 -38.55 17.95 26.39
CA GLY A 56 -39.06 17.77 25.06
C GLY A 56 -38.97 19.04 24.21
N HIS A 57 -39.02 18.88 22.90
CA HIS A 57 -38.85 19.94 21.92
C HIS A 57 -40.16 20.23 21.17
N ASN A 58 -40.41 21.53 20.86
CA ASN A 58 -41.50 21.97 19.98
C ASN A 58 -42.90 21.43 20.33
N GLY A 59 -43.24 21.29 21.63
CA GLY A 59 -44.54 20.80 22.07
C GLY A 59 -44.72 19.29 22.03
N ILE A 60 -43.65 18.57 21.68
CA ILE A 60 -43.53 17.12 21.83
C ILE A 60 -43.03 16.89 23.26
N GLY A 61 -43.74 16.13 24.08
CA GLY A 61 -43.39 15.91 25.50
C GLY A 61 -42.13 15.09 25.70
N ASP A 62 -41.60 14.47 24.65
CA ASP A 62 -40.49 13.51 24.71
C ASP A 62 -39.17 14.18 24.34
N TYR A 63 -38.10 13.83 25.07
CA TYR A 63 -36.75 14.25 24.82
C TYR A 63 -36.08 13.39 23.75
N SER A 64 -36.33 12.09 23.78
CA SER A 64 -35.73 11.07 22.93
C SER A 64 -36.78 10.02 22.55
N LEU A 65 -36.49 9.22 21.51
CA LEU A 65 -37.41 8.22 20.96
C LEU A 65 -37.70 7.08 21.95
N LEU A 66 -36.68 6.63 22.71
CA LEU A 66 -36.78 5.50 23.64
C LEU A 66 -37.03 5.95 25.09
N ASN A 67 -37.09 7.26 25.33
CA ASN A 67 -37.34 7.84 26.65
C ASN A 67 -36.32 7.41 27.72
N GLU A 68 -35.06 7.31 27.34
CA GLU A 68 -33.91 6.77 28.09
C GLU A 68 -33.74 7.46 29.45
N GLN A 69 -33.93 8.76 29.48
CA GLN A 69 -33.80 9.60 30.69
C GLN A 69 -34.87 9.28 31.76
N ASN A 70 -35.96 8.62 31.42
CA ASN A 70 -37.05 8.21 32.31
C ASN A 70 -37.07 6.70 32.58
N ALA A 71 -36.07 5.95 32.11
CA ALA A 71 -35.94 4.52 32.41
C ALA A 71 -35.81 4.27 33.92
N SER A 72 -36.18 3.08 34.40
CA SER A 72 -36.17 2.73 35.82
C SER A 72 -34.80 2.90 36.49
N PHE A 73 -33.73 2.66 35.73
CA PHE A 73 -32.34 2.92 36.15
C PHE A 73 -31.70 3.84 35.13
N HIS A 74 -31.25 4.99 35.57
CA HIS A 74 -30.45 5.95 34.79
C HIS A 74 -29.52 6.69 35.74
N TYR A 75 -28.26 6.90 35.31
CA TYR A 75 -27.26 7.58 36.14
C TYR A 75 -26.08 8.06 35.29
N GLY A 76 -25.26 8.93 35.86
CA GLY A 76 -24.09 9.46 35.22
C GLY A 76 -22.90 8.50 35.18
N LEU A 77 -21.94 8.81 34.34
CA LEU A 77 -20.70 8.06 34.21
C LEU A 77 -19.81 8.24 35.46
N SER A 78 -19.11 7.18 35.84
CA SER A 78 -18.02 7.25 36.83
C SER A 78 -16.84 8.06 36.30
N THR A 79 -15.93 8.46 37.17
CA THR A 79 -14.73 9.24 36.78
C THR A 79 -13.86 8.51 35.76
N THR A 80 -13.71 7.19 35.85
CA THR A 80 -12.99 6.37 34.87
C THR A 80 -13.67 6.38 33.51
N GLN A 81 -14.99 6.23 33.48
CA GLN A 81 -15.78 6.25 32.25
C GLN A 81 -15.81 7.63 31.60
N GLN A 82 -15.87 8.72 32.40
CA GLN A 82 -15.72 10.07 31.90
C GLN A 82 -14.35 10.31 31.27
N ALA A 83 -13.28 9.75 31.86
CA ALA A 83 -11.93 9.81 31.28
C ALA A 83 -11.88 9.07 29.93
N ALA A 84 -12.49 7.88 29.84
CA ALA A 84 -12.61 7.13 28.59
C ALA A 84 -13.39 7.93 27.52
N ALA A 85 -14.51 8.56 27.89
CA ALA A 85 -15.29 9.39 26.98
C ALA A 85 -14.49 10.58 26.45
N ARG A 86 -13.71 11.26 27.30
CA ARG A 86 -12.81 12.34 26.87
C ARG A 86 -11.73 11.82 25.91
N SER A 87 -11.16 10.65 26.17
CA SER A 87 -10.16 10.04 25.29
C SER A 87 -10.75 9.64 23.94
N ALA A 88 -11.96 9.07 23.91
CA ALA A 88 -12.65 8.70 22.68
C ALA A 88 -13.05 9.94 21.86
N LEU A 89 -13.55 11.03 22.49
CA LEU A 89 -13.77 12.30 21.83
C LEU A 89 -12.49 12.88 21.24
N GLN A 90 -11.39 12.79 22.00
CA GLN A 90 -10.09 13.27 21.54
C GLN A 90 -9.58 12.46 20.34
N SER A 91 -9.80 11.14 20.29
CA SER A 91 -9.40 10.33 19.15
C SER A 91 -10.06 10.79 17.84
N TRP A 92 -11.34 11.16 17.87
CA TRP A 92 -12.05 11.76 16.75
C TRP A 92 -11.57 13.18 16.42
N ALA A 93 -11.30 14.01 17.45
CA ALA A 93 -10.77 15.36 17.25
C ALA A 93 -9.35 15.37 16.69
N ASN A 94 -8.54 14.37 16.98
CA ASN A 94 -7.19 14.23 16.44
C ASN A 94 -7.21 14.09 14.92
N VAL A 95 -8.19 13.40 14.37
CA VAL A 95 -8.22 13.02 12.95
C VAL A 95 -9.07 13.96 12.08
N ALA A 96 -10.06 14.64 12.66
CA ALA A 96 -10.98 15.51 11.93
C ALA A 96 -11.03 16.92 12.54
N ASN A 97 -11.42 17.92 11.77
CA ASN A 97 -11.54 19.30 12.20
C ASN A 97 -12.80 19.50 13.08
N ILE A 98 -12.81 18.81 14.22
CA ILE A 98 -13.88 18.88 15.23
C ILE A 98 -13.26 19.33 16.56
N MET A 99 -13.84 20.34 17.17
CA MET A 99 -13.44 20.80 18.50
C MET A 99 -14.51 20.40 19.51
N PHE A 100 -14.11 19.73 20.59
CA PHE A 100 -14.99 19.38 21.70
C PHE A 100 -14.68 20.24 22.93
N SER A 101 -15.73 20.68 23.59
CA SER A 101 -15.60 21.42 24.85
C SER A 101 -16.55 20.87 25.91
N GLU A 102 -16.00 20.56 27.09
CA GLU A 102 -16.81 20.11 28.22
C GLU A 102 -17.57 21.28 28.85
N VAL A 103 -18.85 21.06 29.07
CA VAL A 103 -19.69 22.03 29.76
C VAL A 103 -20.40 21.38 30.95
N ALA A 104 -20.75 22.16 31.95
CA ALA A 104 -21.56 21.67 33.05
C ALA A 104 -22.97 21.35 32.57
N ASP A 105 -23.48 20.16 32.92
CA ASP A 105 -24.86 19.76 32.66
C ASP A 105 -25.79 20.47 33.69
N THR A 106 -26.58 21.43 33.22
CA THR A 106 -27.46 22.25 34.05
C THR A 106 -28.85 22.36 33.46
N SER A 107 -29.76 23.04 34.17
CA SER A 107 -31.13 23.29 33.67
C SER A 107 -31.18 24.25 32.45
N SER A 108 -30.10 24.95 32.13
CA SER A 108 -30.05 25.94 31.05
C SER A 108 -28.93 25.75 30.05
N ASN A 109 -27.97 24.89 30.34
CA ASN A 109 -26.81 24.63 29.49
C ASN A 109 -26.46 23.14 29.56
N VAL A 110 -26.34 22.47 28.41
CA VAL A 110 -25.99 21.06 28.29
C VAL A 110 -25.03 20.84 27.11
N GLY A 111 -24.43 19.66 26.97
CA GLY A 111 -23.66 19.30 25.78
C GLY A 111 -24.55 19.02 24.56
N ASP A 112 -24.01 19.18 23.37
CA ASP A 112 -24.56 18.60 22.13
C ASP A 112 -24.49 17.07 22.20
N ILE A 113 -23.47 16.56 22.90
CA ILE A 113 -23.27 15.13 23.17
C ILE A 113 -23.36 14.94 24.69
N ARG A 114 -24.28 14.13 25.14
CA ARG A 114 -24.44 13.80 26.57
C ARG A 114 -24.22 12.31 26.77
N PHE A 115 -23.48 11.95 27.81
CA PHE A 115 -23.14 10.56 28.10
C PHE A 115 -23.80 10.09 29.38
N ALA A 116 -24.64 9.06 29.28
CA ALA A 116 -25.32 8.54 30.45
C ALA A 116 -25.64 7.04 30.35
N TRP A 117 -25.90 6.43 31.50
CA TRP A 117 -26.44 5.08 31.59
C TRP A 117 -27.96 5.10 31.57
N THR A 118 -28.53 4.05 30.95
CA THR A 118 -29.98 3.83 30.94
C THR A 118 -30.34 2.35 30.98
N SER A 119 -31.48 2.03 31.57
CA SER A 119 -32.12 0.72 31.48
C SER A 119 -33.26 0.68 30.44
N ALA A 120 -33.39 1.68 29.59
CA ALA A 120 -34.27 1.61 28.44
C ALA A 120 -33.86 0.43 27.55
N PRO A 121 -34.81 -0.43 27.12
CA PRO A 121 -34.46 -1.56 26.26
C PRO A 121 -34.20 -1.06 24.83
N ASN A 122 -33.10 -1.47 24.25
CA ASN A 122 -32.77 -1.32 22.84
C ASN A 122 -32.24 -2.66 22.33
N LEU A 123 -33.09 -3.43 21.68
CA LEU A 123 -32.74 -4.76 21.20
C LEU A 123 -32.32 -4.70 19.75
N THR A 124 -31.24 -5.40 19.44
CA THR A 124 -30.81 -5.64 18.05
C THR A 124 -31.84 -6.47 17.29
N SER A 125 -31.70 -6.57 15.98
CA SER A 125 -32.57 -7.43 15.14
C SER A 125 -32.58 -8.91 15.56
N THR A 126 -31.57 -9.34 16.31
CA THR A 126 -31.44 -10.71 16.87
C THR A 126 -31.99 -10.82 18.31
N ASN A 127 -32.65 -9.79 18.83
CA ASN A 127 -33.16 -9.70 20.22
C ASN A 127 -32.02 -9.72 21.28
N VAL A 128 -30.80 -9.32 20.93
CA VAL A 128 -29.71 -9.11 21.87
C VAL A 128 -29.72 -7.65 22.31
N GLN A 129 -29.54 -7.40 23.61
CA GLN A 129 -29.45 -6.04 24.13
C GLN A 129 -28.19 -5.38 23.58
N ALA A 130 -28.31 -4.20 22.99
CA ALA A 130 -27.18 -3.40 22.54
C ALA A 130 -26.30 -2.98 23.72
N TRP A 131 -25.01 -2.81 23.49
CA TRP A 131 -24.07 -2.26 24.47
C TRP A 131 -24.47 -0.83 24.87
N GLY A 132 -24.80 -0.04 23.88
CA GLY A 132 -25.25 1.32 23.95
C GLY A 132 -25.85 1.74 22.62
N TRP A 133 -26.15 3.01 22.47
CA TRP A 133 -26.56 3.65 21.22
C TRP A 133 -26.34 5.15 21.28
N ALA A 134 -26.19 5.77 20.13
CA ALA A 134 -26.15 7.22 20.02
C ALA A 134 -27.16 7.76 19.00
N GLY A 135 -27.61 8.98 19.25
CA GLY A 135 -28.41 9.72 18.28
C GLY A 135 -27.54 10.30 17.16
N TYR A 136 -27.97 10.16 15.91
CA TYR A 136 -27.32 10.89 14.81
C TYR A 136 -27.44 12.41 14.99
N PRO A 137 -26.55 13.20 14.35
CA PRO A 137 -26.69 14.65 14.28
C PRO A 137 -28.10 15.03 13.85
N ASN A 138 -28.81 15.78 14.67
CA ASN A 138 -30.22 16.04 14.48
C ASN A 138 -30.63 17.36 15.10
N SER A 139 -31.27 18.23 14.33
CA SER A 139 -31.83 19.50 14.81
C SER A 139 -33.27 19.38 15.30
N TYR A 140 -33.93 18.23 15.12
CA TYR A 140 -35.31 18.00 15.53
C TYR A 140 -35.44 17.46 16.97
N TRP A 141 -34.65 16.40 17.28
CA TRP A 141 -34.66 15.79 18.61
C TRP A 141 -33.57 16.39 19.47
N PRO A 142 -33.84 16.83 20.71
CA PRO A 142 -32.79 17.32 21.64
C PRO A 142 -31.75 16.25 21.99
N SER A 143 -32.08 14.98 21.85
CA SER A 143 -31.19 13.83 22.05
C SER A 143 -30.26 13.53 20.86
N GLY A 144 -30.29 14.35 19.80
CA GLY A 144 -29.31 14.21 18.72
C GLY A 144 -27.88 14.33 19.27
N GLY A 145 -27.02 13.34 18.99
CA GLY A 145 -25.65 13.26 19.50
C GLY A 145 -25.50 12.57 20.86
N ASP A 146 -26.57 12.37 21.64
CA ASP A 146 -26.48 11.73 22.95
C ASP A 146 -26.04 10.27 22.86
N VAL A 147 -25.14 9.86 23.76
CA VAL A 147 -24.63 8.50 23.92
C VAL A 147 -25.24 7.87 25.17
N TRP A 148 -26.03 6.83 24.98
CA TRP A 148 -26.68 6.06 26.02
C TRP A 148 -26.03 4.69 26.16
N ILE A 149 -25.55 4.36 27.38
CA ILE A 149 -24.91 3.08 27.70
C ILE A 149 -25.93 2.20 28.43
N SER A 150 -26.05 0.96 28.00
CA SER A 150 -27.06 0.03 28.53
C SER A 150 -26.66 -0.61 29.84
N THR A 151 -27.46 -0.43 30.88
CA THR A 151 -27.31 -1.18 32.12
C THR A 151 -27.73 -2.65 31.99
N LEU A 152 -28.34 -3.02 30.88
CA LEU A 152 -28.83 -4.36 30.59
C LEU A 152 -27.80 -5.20 29.79
N SER A 153 -26.75 -4.58 29.28
CA SER A 153 -25.64 -5.26 28.61
C SER A 153 -24.59 -5.74 29.63
N SER A 154 -24.29 -7.02 29.61
CA SER A 154 -23.22 -7.59 30.44
C SER A 154 -21.85 -7.03 30.07
N ASP A 155 -21.63 -6.79 28.77
CA ASP A 155 -20.34 -6.33 28.25
C ASP A 155 -20.06 -4.89 28.69
N ALA A 156 -21.06 -4.01 28.67
CA ALA A 156 -20.94 -2.63 29.14
C ALA A 156 -20.60 -2.54 30.64
N THR A 157 -20.95 -3.53 31.45
CA THR A 157 -20.65 -3.58 32.89
C THR A 157 -19.21 -4.03 33.20
N ASN A 158 -18.42 -4.45 32.22
CA ASN A 158 -16.99 -4.74 32.41
C ASN A 158 -16.28 -3.49 32.94
N PRO A 159 -15.40 -3.61 33.96
CA PRO A 159 -14.71 -2.47 34.54
C PRO A 159 -13.60 -1.85 33.65
N ASP A 160 -13.15 -2.57 32.62
CA ASP A 160 -12.11 -2.08 31.73
C ASP A 160 -12.67 -1.11 30.67
N TRP A 161 -12.20 0.14 30.73
CA TRP A 161 -12.54 1.25 29.83
C TRP A 161 -11.29 1.86 29.21
N SER A 162 -10.15 1.19 29.27
CA SER A 162 -8.90 1.64 28.67
C SER A 162 -8.98 1.59 27.14
N ALA A 163 -8.15 2.38 26.47
CA ALA A 163 -8.00 2.29 25.00
C ALA A 163 -7.62 0.85 24.60
N GLY A 164 -8.26 0.32 23.57
CA GLY A 164 -8.13 -1.09 23.14
C GLY A 164 -9.02 -2.07 23.90
N SER A 165 -9.78 -1.64 24.92
CA SER A 165 -10.82 -2.47 25.54
C SER A 165 -12.10 -2.45 24.71
N TYR A 166 -12.92 -3.47 24.85
CA TYR A 166 -14.23 -3.56 24.19
C TYR A 166 -15.13 -2.35 24.52
N ASN A 167 -15.15 -1.88 25.78
CA ASN A 167 -15.92 -0.71 26.18
C ASN A 167 -15.42 0.57 25.52
N PHE A 168 -14.11 0.73 25.36
CA PHE A 168 -13.55 1.90 24.67
C PHE A 168 -13.87 1.89 23.17
N ASN A 169 -13.75 0.72 22.52
CA ASN A 169 -14.11 0.55 21.12
C ASN A 169 -15.60 0.82 20.90
N SER A 170 -16.47 0.26 21.72
CA SER A 170 -17.92 0.50 21.67
C SER A 170 -18.26 1.98 21.88
N LEU A 171 -17.57 2.65 22.79
CA LEU A 171 -17.76 4.09 23.00
C LEU A 171 -17.30 4.91 21.79
N THR A 172 -16.21 4.53 21.13
CA THR A 172 -15.72 5.14 19.90
C THR A 172 -16.70 4.91 18.75
N HIS A 173 -17.31 3.73 18.65
CA HIS A 173 -18.38 3.39 17.73
C HIS A 173 -19.61 4.29 17.93
N GLU A 174 -20.11 4.40 19.17
CA GLU A 174 -21.28 5.26 19.46
C GLU A 174 -21.01 6.73 19.14
N LEU A 175 -19.79 7.19 19.40
CA LEU A 175 -19.36 8.53 18.98
C LEU A 175 -19.33 8.67 17.45
N GLY A 176 -19.00 7.62 16.70
CA GLY A 176 -19.16 7.59 15.25
C GLY A 176 -20.60 7.93 14.82
N HIS A 177 -21.61 7.31 15.47
CA HIS A 177 -23.02 7.65 15.26
C HIS A 177 -23.33 9.09 15.64
N ALA A 178 -22.89 9.52 16.81
CA ALA A 178 -23.07 10.89 17.28
C ALA A 178 -22.45 11.95 16.32
N LEU A 179 -21.46 11.57 15.52
CA LEU A 179 -20.82 12.40 14.50
C LEU A 179 -21.42 12.24 13.10
N GLY A 180 -22.34 11.29 12.89
CA GLY A 180 -23.04 11.11 11.62
C GLY A 180 -22.59 9.90 10.80
N LEU A 181 -21.85 8.94 11.37
CA LEU A 181 -21.56 7.66 10.75
C LEU A 181 -22.66 6.64 11.03
N LYS A 182 -23.01 5.83 10.06
CA LYS A 182 -23.90 4.67 10.20
C LYS A 182 -23.11 3.37 10.18
N HIS A 183 -23.75 2.26 10.52
CA HIS A 183 -23.11 0.96 10.36
C HIS A 183 -22.73 0.71 8.90
N SER A 184 -21.57 0.07 8.70
CA SER A 184 -20.99 -0.26 7.39
C SER A 184 -21.86 -1.18 6.52
N PHE A 185 -22.78 -1.93 7.15
CA PHE A 185 -23.67 -2.91 6.53
C PHE A 185 -25.12 -2.41 6.41
N GLU A 186 -25.42 -1.16 6.76
CA GLU A 186 -26.77 -0.58 6.74
C GLU A 186 -27.05 0.28 5.50
N GLY A 187 -28.31 0.26 5.07
CA GLY A 187 -28.82 1.11 4.00
C GLY A 187 -28.55 0.56 2.60
N ASN A 188 -28.59 1.45 1.59
CA ASN A 188 -28.47 1.06 0.19
C ASN A 188 -27.01 0.95 -0.27
N THR A 189 -26.09 1.62 0.39
CA THR A 189 -24.65 1.58 0.15
C THR A 189 -23.98 0.99 1.37
N VAL A 190 -23.33 -0.15 1.19
CA VAL A 190 -22.67 -0.92 2.25
C VAL A 190 -21.25 -1.29 1.83
N LEU A 191 -20.40 -1.62 2.78
CA LEU A 191 -19.07 -2.17 2.48
C LEU A 191 -19.18 -3.59 1.91
N PRO A 192 -18.26 -3.99 1.01
CA PRO A 192 -18.10 -5.40 0.65
C PRO A 192 -17.78 -6.24 1.89
N SER A 193 -18.23 -7.50 1.90
CA SER A 193 -18.06 -8.40 3.06
C SER A 193 -16.60 -8.60 3.51
N GLY A 194 -15.63 -8.47 2.59
CA GLY A 194 -14.20 -8.55 2.93
C GLY A 194 -13.64 -7.27 3.55
N GLN A 195 -14.40 -6.17 3.57
CA GLN A 195 -14.02 -4.89 4.15
C GLN A 195 -14.95 -4.44 5.30
N ASP A 196 -15.99 -5.21 5.56
CA ASP A 196 -16.91 -4.97 6.69
C ASP A 196 -16.38 -5.65 7.95
N SER A 197 -15.38 -5.02 8.57
CA SER A 197 -14.77 -5.51 9.82
C SER A 197 -14.07 -4.39 10.58
N ASP A 198 -13.71 -4.67 11.83
CA ASP A 198 -12.93 -3.80 12.72
C ASP A 198 -11.56 -3.39 12.14
N GLN A 199 -11.04 -4.12 11.15
CA GLN A 199 -9.84 -3.73 10.43
C GLN A 199 -10.01 -2.38 9.72
N TYR A 200 -11.20 -2.14 9.16
CA TYR A 200 -11.44 -0.97 8.30
C TYR A 200 -12.28 0.11 8.97
N THR A 201 -13.16 -0.26 9.90
CA THR A 201 -14.11 0.68 10.51
C THR A 201 -14.61 0.17 11.86
N VAL A 202 -14.64 1.07 12.86
CA VAL A 202 -15.29 0.77 14.14
C VAL A 202 -16.82 0.65 14.01
N MET A 203 -17.40 1.05 12.86
CA MET A 203 -18.84 0.96 12.61
C MET A 203 -19.29 -0.43 12.13
N SER A 204 -18.40 -1.42 12.03
CA SER A 204 -18.70 -2.82 11.76
C SER A 204 -19.00 -3.58 13.06
N TYR A 205 -19.71 -4.71 12.94
CA TYR A 205 -19.90 -5.69 14.03
C TYR A 205 -19.08 -6.94 13.81
N THR A 206 -18.27 -6.97 12.77
CA THR A 206 -17.40 -8.10 12.43
C THR A 206 -15.99 -7.85 12.98
N ASN A 207 -15.53 -8.73 13.84
CA ASN A 207 -14.15 -8.65 14.34
C ASN A 207 -13.14 -8.80 13.18
N HIS A 208 -11.99 -8.18 13.30
CA HIS A 208 -10.84 -8.44 12.45
C HIS A 208 -10.55 -9.95 12.37
N LEU A 209 -10.22 -10.46 11.19
CA LEU A 209 -9.98 -11.90 10.97
C LEU A 209 -8.87 -12.45 11.89
N HIS A 210 -7.86 -11.64 12.14
CA HIS A 210 -6.72 -11.94 13.01
C HIS A 210 -6.86 -11.20 14.34
N SER A 211 -7.94 -11.44 15.12
CA SER A 211 -8.20 -10.71 16.37
C SER A 211 -8.06 -11.55 17.64
N LEU A 212 -8.19 -12.88 17.56
CA LEU A 212 -8.20 -13.71 18.76
C LEU A 212 -6.79 -13.83 19.36
N PHE A 213 -6.59 -13.19 20.52
CA PHE A 213 -5.36 -13.22 21.30
C PHE A 213 -5.49 -14.17 22.48
N VAL A 214 -4.44 -14.93 22.78
CA VAL A 214 -4.38 -15.87 23.89
C VAL A 214 -3.23 -15.49 24.81
N GLN A 215 -3.52 -15.38 26.10
CA GLN A 215 -2.51 -15.20 27.16
C GLN A 215 -2.44 -16.45 28.03
N VAL A 216 -1.22 -16.87 28.34
CA VAL A 216 -0.94 -18.00 29.22
C VAL A 216 -0.26 -17.50 30.48
N THR A 217 -0.82 -17.81 31.65
CA THR A 217 -0.27 -17.41 32.93
C THR A 217 0.29 -18.64 33.66
N HIS A 218 1.55 -18.57 34.06
CA HIS A 218 2.15 -19.51 34.98
C HIS A 218 1.85 -19.07 36.41
N ASN A 219 1.02 -19.83 37.11
CA ASN A 219 0.55 -19.50 38.45
C ASN A 219 1.61 -19.82 39.51
N ALA A 220 1.57 -19.15 40.63
CA ALA A 220 2.51 -19.35 41.76
C ALA A 220 2.52 -20.78 42.36
N ASN A 221 1.46 -21.55 42.15
CA ASN A 221 1.35 -22.94 42.56
C ASN A 221 1.93 -23.95 41.55
N GLY A 222 2.55 -23.47 40.46
CA GLY A 222 3.11 -24.28 39.38
C GLY A 222 2.10 -24.74 38.32
N SER A 223 0.83 -24.38 38.44
CA SER A 223 -0.17 -24.65 37.41
C SER A 223 -0.17 -23.56 36.33
N TYR A 224 -0.81 -23.86 35.20
CA TYR A 224 -1.04 -22.89 34.12
C TYR A 224 -2.53 -22.55 34.01
N SER A 225 -2.83 -21.30 33.69
CA SER A 225 -4.16 -20.84 33.30
C SER A 225 -4.03 -20.05 32.01
N TRP A 226 -5.14 -19.87 31.29
CA TRP A 226 -5.18 -19.05 30.10
C TRP A 226 -6.42 -18.14 30.09
N SER A 227 -6.30 -17.05 29.37
CA SER A 227 -7.41 -16.19 28.96
C SER A 227 -7.32 -15.93 27.47
N SER A 228 -8.43 -15.59 26.85
CA SER A 228 -8.48 -15.17 25.46
C SER A 228 -9.47 -14.04 25.28
N PHE A 229 -9.19 -13.15 24.35
CA PHE A 229 -10.05 -12.04 23.98
C PHE A 229 -9.80 -11.65 22.52
N ASN A 230 -10.77 -11.00 21.88
CA ASN A 230 -10.54 -10.36 20.61
C ASN A 230 -9.90 -9.00 20.82
N VAL A 231 -8.80 -8.75 20.14
CA VAL A 231 -8.19 -7.42 20.04
C VAL A 231 -9.13 -6.56 19.19
N VAL A 232 -9.43 -5.38 19.68
CA VAL A 232 -10.33 -4.42 19.04
C VAL A 232 -9.61 -3.09 18.81
N PRO A 233 -10.09 -2.24 17.89
CA PRO A 233 -9.50 -0.94 17.63
C PRO A 233 -9.37 -0.05 18.86
N ASP A 234 -8.23 0.64 18.96
CA ASP A 234 -8.00 1.68 19.97
C ASP A 234 -8.07 3.11 19.40
N THR A 235 -8.33 3.23 18.10
CA THR A 235 -8.59 4.48 17.37
C THR A 235 -9.78 4.30 16.42
N PRO A 236 -10.40 5.38 15.92
CA PRO A 236 -11.17 5.29 14.68
C PRO A 236 -10.29 4.69 13.56
N MET A 237 -10.88 3.90 12.67
CA MET A 237 -10.15 3.10 11.68
C MET A 237 -10.14 3.75 10.29
N LEU A 238 -9.42 3.17 9.36
CA LEU A 238 -9.09 3.73 8.04
C LEU A 238 -10.27 4.38 7.32
N TYR A 239 -11.43 3.69 7.27
CA TYR A 239 -12.61 4.23 6.58
C TYR A 239 -13.41 5.20 7.43
N ASP A 240 -13.32 5.11 8.76
CA ASP A 240 -13.88 6.10 9.66
C ASP A 240 -13.18 7.45 9.47
N LEU A 241 -11.83 7.45 9.38
CA LEU A 241 -11.05 8.64 9.11
C LEU A 241 -11.44 9.26 7.76
N ALA A 242 -11.51 8.45 6.72
CA ALA A 242 -11.90 8.92 5.39
C ALA A 242 -13.29 9.56 5.39
N ALA A 243 -14.26 8.93 6.08
CA ALA A 243 -15.62 9.44 6.16
C ALA A 243 -15.73 10.70 7.02
N VAL A 244 -15.12 10.72 8.21
CA VAL A 244 -15.20 11.88 9.10
C VAL A 244 -14.43 13.08 8.53
N GLN A 245 -13.31 12.86 7.87
CA GLN A 245 -12.54 13.91 7.18
C GLN A 245 -13.30 14.44 5.94
N TYR A 246 -14.00 13.59 5.21
CA TYR A 246 -14.89 14.04 4.16
C TYR A 246 -16.00 14.97 4.71
N MET A 247 -16.60 14.60 5.83
CA MET A 247 -17.68 15.39 6.44
C MET A 247 -17.18 16.70 7.06
N TYR A 248 -16.08 16.67 7.81
CA TYR A 248 -15.65 17.79 8.68
C TYR A 248 -14.34 18.44 8.26
N GLY A 249 -13.63 17.90 7.27
CA GLY A 249 -12.25 18.24 6.95
C GLY A 249 -11.27 17.54 7.89
N ALA A 250 -10.05 17.33 7.43
CA ALA A 250 -8.98 16.75 8.23
C ALA A 250 -8.48 17.73 9.29
N ASN A 251 -8.02 17.21 10.42
CA ASN A 251 -7.30 18.03 11.41
C ASN A 251 -5.83 18.19 10.98
N LEU A 252 -5.53 19.28 10.30
CA LEU A 252 -4.20 19.60 9.78
C LEU A 252 -3.27 20.23 10.85
N SER A 253 -3.68 20.25 12.10
CA SER A 253 -2.88 20.77 13.22
C SER A 253 -2.41 19.68 14.19
N TYR A 254 -2.81 18.44 13.96
CA TYR A 254 -2.45 17.31 14.81
C TYR A 254 -1.13 16.71 14.35
N ARG A 255 -0.13 16.61 15.26
CA ARG A 255 1.19 16.05 15.00
C ARG A 255 1.83 16.63 13.74
N THR A 256 2.25 17.88 13.78
CA THR A 256 2.91 18.59 12.67
C THR A 256 4.43 18.66 12.84
N GLY A 257 4.95 17.97 13.82
CA GLY A 257 6.38 17.86 14.11
C GLY A 257 6.94 16.55 13.61
N ASN A 258 8.21 16.30 13.86
CA ASN A 258 8.83 15.02 13.55
C ASN A 258 8.51 14.02 14.67
N ASP A 259 7.54 13.17 14.44
CA ASP A 259 7.03 12.22 15.42
C ASP A 259 7.65 10.82 15.24
N VAL A 260 7.82 10.08 16.34
CA VAL A 260 8.28 8.69 16.31
C VAL A 260 7.21 7.80 16.91
N TYR A 261 6.67 6.91 16.11
CA TYR A 261 5.66 5.92 16.50
C TYR A 261 6.34 4.62 16.92
N THR A 262 6.24 4.32 18.21
CA THR A 262 6.79 3.09 18.82
C THR A 262 5.68 2.22 19.39
N PHE A 263 5.93 0.93 19.47
CA PHE A 263 4.97 -0.07 19.93
C PHE A 263 5.59 -0.95 21.01
N ASP A 264 4.74 -1.57 21.84
CA ASP A 264 5.15 -2.56 22.82
C ASP A 264 4.97 -3.97 22.23
N PRO A 265 6.03 -4.79 22.10
CA PRO A 265 5.94 -6.12 21.52
C PRO A 265 5.09 -7.12 22.34
N SER A 266 4.65 -6.73 23.54
CA SER A 266 3.79 -7.55 24.39
C SER A 266 2.32 -7.09 24.43
N THR A 267 2.00 -5.96 23.83
CA THR A 267 0.66 -5.36 23.89
C THR A 267 -0.01 -5.42 22.53
N PRO A 268 -1.02 -6.28 22.34
CA PRO A 268 -1.75 -6.36 21.09
C PRO A 268 -2.60 -5.10 20.85
N PHE A 269 -2.72 -4.66 19.59
CA PHE A 269 -3.49 -3.48 19.20
C PHE A 269 -4.01 -3.61 17.76
N ILE A 270 -5.01 -2.81 17.42
CA ILE A 270 -5.46 -2.51 16.05
C ILE A 270 -5.65 -1.00 15.96
N ARG A 271 -5.00 -0.34 15.01
CA ARG A 271 -4.88 1.13 14.98
C ARG A 271 -4.74 1.68 13.57
N THR A 272 -5.25 2.90 13.38
CA THR A 272 -4.93 3.74 12.20
C THR A 272 -4.19 4.99 12.64
N LEU A 273 -3.08 5.31 11.97
CA LEU A 273 -2.31 6.53 12.19
C LEU A 273 -2.86 7.67 11.33
N TRP A 274 -2.96 8.84 11.97
CA TRP A 274 -3.11 10.13 11.31
C TRP A 274 -2.01 11.05 11.80
N ASP A 275 -1.29 11.63 10.87
CA ASP A 275 -0.28 12.67 11.06
C ASP A 275 -0.50 13.75 10.01
N ALA A 276 -0.43 15.02 10.42
CA ALA A 276 -0.73 16.14 9.54
C ALA A 276 0.52 16.73 8.89
N GLY A 277 1.69 16.20 9.20
CA GLY A 277 2.96 16.57 8.57
C GLY A 277 4.11 16.69 9.53
N GLY A 278 5.27 16.55 8.98
CA GLY A 278 6.55 16.45 9.69
C GLY A 278 7.54 15.71 8.83
N THR A 279 8.46 15.05 9.47
CA THR A 279 9.26 13.95 8.95
C THR A 279 9.19 12.84 10.00
N ASP A 280 8.35 11.86 9.76
CA ASP A 280 7.84 10.98 10.78
C ASP A 280 8.41 9.58 10.63
N THR A 281 8.46 8.82 11.72
CA THR A 281 9.11 7.51 11.77
C THR A 281 8.23 6.48 12.44
N ILE A 282 8.02 5.34 11.80
CA ILE A 282 7.53 4.12 12.45
C ILE A 282 8.75 3.31 12.88
N SER A 283 8.86 2.97 14.19
CA SER A 283 9.98 2.21 14.73
C SER A 283 9.52 0.98 15.48
N VAL A 284 10.08 -0.16 15.06
CA VAL A 284 9.96 -1.46 15.75
C VAL A 284 11.33 -1.94 16.25
N SER A 285 12.26 -1.01 16.52
CA SER A 285 13.64 -1.32 16.93
C SER A 285 13.77 -2.14 18.22
N ASN A 286 12.69 -2.22 19.01
CA ASN A 286 12.59 -3.03 20.22
C ASN A 286 11.96 -4.43 19.98
N PHE A 287 11.61 -4.77 18.71
CA PHE A 287 11.04 -6.07 18.36
C PHE A 287 12.14 -7.07 18.01
N THR A 288 11.90 -8.34 18.33
CA THR A 288 12.81 -9.45 18.03
C THR A 288 12.24 -10.41 16.98
N LYS A 289 11.06 -10.15 16.50
CA LYS A 289 10.36 -10.88 15.45
C LYS A 289 10.19 -9.98 14.26
N GLY A 290 10.27 -10.54 13.06
CA GLY A 290 10.09 -9.80 11.84
C GLY A 290 8.72 -9.12 11.76
N CYS A 291 8.73 -7.86 11.36
CA CYS A 291 7.57 -7.03 11.10
C CYS A 291 7.46 -6.72 9.61
N VAL A 292 6.29 -6.29 9.17
CA VAL A 292 6.08 -5.67 7.86
C VAL A 292 5.62 -4.24 8.11
N ILE A 293 6.41 -3.27 7.68
CA ILE A 293 6.06 -1.85 7.76
C ILE A 293 5.82 -1.35 6.34
N ASP A 294 4.58 -1.00 6.02
CA ASP A 294 4.18 -0.41 4.75
C ASP A 294 3.82 1.07 4.98
N LEU A 295 4.63 1.98 4.44
CA LEU A 295 4.46 3.42 4.60
C LEU A 295 3.46 4.03 3.61
N GLN A 296 2.85 3.23 2.75
CA GLN A 296 1.88 3.70 1.78
C GLN A 296 0.54 4.02 2.46
N GLN A 297 -0.03 5.18 2.13
CA GLN A 297 -1.32 5.58 2.66
C GLN A 297 -2.44 4.61 2.24
N GLY A 298 -3.31 4.26 3.15
CA GLY A 298 -4.39 3.31 2.91
C GLY A 298 -3.99 1.85 3.01
N HIS A 299 -2.71 1.56 3.24
CA HIS A 299 -2.17 0.22 3.41
C HIS A 299 -2.07 -0.19 4.87
N PHE A 300 -1.86 -1.47 5.08
CA PHE A 300 -1.74 -2.07 6.40
C PHE A 300 -0.35 -2.67 6.61
N SER A 301 0.16 -2.50 7.81
CA SER A 301 1.39 -3.08 8.31
C SER A 301 1.09 -4.25 9.25
N LYS A 302 2.06 -5.16 9.38
CA LYS A 302 2.11 -6.19 10.41
C LYS A 302 3.16 -5.81 11.45
N ILE A 303 2.73 -5.30 12.59
CA ILE A 303 3.58 -5.10 13.75
C ILE A 303 3.43 -6.34 14.64
N THR A 304 4.41 -7.21 14.61
CA THR A 304 4.31 -8.58 15.14
C THR A 304 4.20 -8.61 16.65
N VAL A 305 3.03 -8.93 17.18
CA VAL A 305 2.77 -9.23 18.58
C VAL A 305 2.13 -10.59 18.65
N GLU A 306 2.85 -11.57 19.16
CA GLU A 306 2.41 -12.97 19.17
C GLU A 306 1.61 -13.31 20.44
N SER A 307 0.57 -14.11 20.28
CA SER A 307 -0.09 -14.78 21.39
C SER A 307 0.87 -15.73 22.11
N ASP A 308 0.65 -15.95 23.40
CA ASP A 308 1.47 -16.89 24.17
C ASP A 308 1.36 -18.32 23.63
N SER A 309 2.49 -19.03 23.62
CA SER A 309 2.51 -20.43 23.24
C SER A 309 1.83 -21.31 24.29
N SER A 310 0.88 -22.09 23.86
CA SER A 310 0.23 -23.13 24.67
C SER A 310 0.88 -24.53 24.51
N SER A 311 1.91 -24.64 23.65
CA SER A 311 2.56 -25.91 23.34
C SER A 311 3.38 -26.44 24.52
N GLY A 312 3.45 -27.77 24.67
CA GLY A 312 4.20 -28.42 25.75
C GLY A 312 3.54 -28.39 27.14
N ILE A 313 2.38 -27.76 27.27
CA ILE A 313 1.60 -27.70 28.51
C ILE A 313 0.49 -28.76 28.45
N ASN A 314 0.38 -29.57 29.52
CA ASN A 314 -0.69 -30.57 29.65
C ASN A 314 -1.96 -29.90 30.19
N TRP A 315 -2.79 -29.41 29.28
CA TRP A 315 -4.03 -28.72 29.60
C TRP A 315 -5.17 -29.67 29.96
N HIS A 316 -5.88 -29.40 31.04
CA HIS A 316 -7.19 -30.03 31.28
C HIS A 316 -8.24 -29.55 30.26
N THR A 317 -8.24 -28.24 29.97
CA THR A 317 -9.01 -27.60 28.90
C THR A 317 -8.04 -26.70 28.16
N PRO A 318 -7.67 -27.03 26.92
CA PRO A 318 -6.72 -26.22 26.16
C PRO A 318 -7.33 -24.86 25.74
N PRO A 319 -6.51 -23.81 25.58
CA PRO A 319 -6.97 -22.56 25.01
C PRO A 319 -7.41 -22.76 23.55
N PRO A 320 -8.21 -21.84 23.01
CA PRO A 320 -8.49 -21.79 21.58
C PRO A 320 -7.18 -21.54 20.80
N THR A 321 -7.17 -21.89 19.52
CA THR A 321 -6.06 -21.52 18.63
C THR A 321 -6.11 -20.01 18.37
N PRO A 322 -5.06 -19.25 18.73
CA PRO A 322 -5.03 -17.83 18.46
C PRO A 322 -5.01 -17.56 16.95
N THR A 323 -5.57 -16.42 16.55
CA THR A 323 -5.48 -15.93 15.18
C THR A 323 -4.72 -14.62 15.09
N TYR A 324 -4.58 -13.90 16.20
CA TYR A 324 -3.83 -12.64 16.26
C TYR A 324 -2.32 -12.90 16.29
N ASP A 325 -1.61 -12.26 15.38
CA ASP A 325 -0.15 -12.26 15.28
C ASP A 325 0.40 -10.89 14.84
N GLY A 326 -0.44 -9.87 14.84
CA GLY A 326 -0.13 -8.52 14.36
C GLY A 326 -0.42 -8.28 12.88
N THR A 327 -0.89 -9.28 12.14
CA THR A 327 -1.26 -9.10 10.72
C THR A 327 -2.32 -8.01 10.58
N ASP A 328 -2.03 -7.00 9.73
CA ASP A 328 -2.91 -5.86 9.41
C ASP A 328 -3.36 -5.04 10.63
N ASN A 329 -2.54 -4.95 11.67
CA ASN A 329 -2.90 -4.27 12.91
C ASN A 329 -2.60 -2.77 12.93
N LEU A 330 -1.86 -2.26 11.94
CA LEU A 330 -1.53 -0.84 11.81
C LEU A 330 -1.84 -0.35 10.40
N ALA A 331 -2.67 0.68 10.26
CA ALA A 331 -2.93 1.34 8.99
C ALA A 331 -2.38 2.78 8.98
N ILE A 332 -2.03 3.28 7.80
CA ILE A 332 -1.75 4.70 7.56
C ILE A 332 -2.95 5.30 6.84
N ALA A 333 -3.54 6.36 7.41
CA ALA A 333 -4.72 7.00 6.85
C ALA A 333 -4.44 7.63 5.46
N TYR A 334 -5.48 7.75 4.64
CA TYR A 334 -5.39 8.50 3.38
C TYR A 334 -5.04 9.97 3.64
N GLY A 335 -4.08 10.50 2.91
CA GLY A 335 -3.56 11.86 3.08
C GLY A 335 -2.56 12.04 4.22
N CYS A 336 -2.21 10.98 4.94
CA CYS A 336 -1.13 10.93 5.91
C CYS A 336 0.15 10.44 5.22
N VAL A 337 1.27 11.08 5.46
CA VAL A 337 2.59 10.69 4.93
C VAL A 337 3.51 10.41 6.11
N ILE A 338 4.13 9.24 6.11
CA ILE A 338 5.19 8.85 7.04
C ILE A 338 6.42 8.54 6.19
N GLU A 339 7.55 9.15 6.50
CA GLU A 339 8.73 9.09 5.63
C GLU A 339 9.72 7.99 6.04
N ASN A 340 9.73 7.59 7.30
CA ASN A 340 10.80 6.72 7.78
C ASN A 340 10.27 5.45 8.45
N ALA A 341 11.04 4.37 8.33
CA ALA A 341 10.82 3.13 9.07
C ALA A 341 12.13 2.61 9.66
N ILE A 342 12.05 2.07 10.88
CA ILE A 342 13.16 1.40 11.55
C ILE A 342 12.68 0.01 11.99
N GLY A 343 13.32 -1.02 11.46
CA GLY A 343 13.15 -2.41 11.80
C GLY A 343 13.67 -2.78 13.17
N GLY A 344 13.67 -4.07 13.49
CA GLY A 344 14.06 -4.61 14.78
C GLY A 344 15.29 -5.50 14.74
N SER A 345 15.17 -6.67 15.38
CA SER A 345 16.19 -7.72 15.31
C SER A 345 15.66 -9.03 14.71
N GLY A 346 14.54 -8.99 14.04
CA GLY A 346 13.98 -10.07 13.24
C GLY A 346 14.10 -9.74 11.75
N ASN A 347 13.77 -10.65 10.88
CA ASN A 347 13.75 -10.39 9.45
C ASN A 347 12.54 -9.51 9.10
N ASP A 348 12.78 -8.26 8.82
CA ASP A 348 11.77 -7.24 8.60
C ASP A 348 11.48 -7.02 7.10
N THR A 349 10.32 -6.51 6.80
CA THR A 349 9.96 -6.00 5.47
C THR A 349 9.59 -4.54 5.60
N LEU A 350 10.33 -3.66 4.96
CA LEU A 350 10.11 -2.23 4.95
C LEU A 350 9.71 -1.77 3.55
N ILE A 351 8.54 -1.17 3.42
CA ILE A 351 8.01 -0.65 2.15
C ILE A 351 7.82 0.85 2.28
N GLY A 352 8.54 1.60 1.47
CA GLY A 352 8.45 3.05 1.38
C GLY A 352 7.22 3.54 0.60
N ASN A 353 7.24 4.79 0.25
CA ASN A 353 6.18 5.45 -0.51
C ASN A 353 6.76 6.37 -1.60
N GLY A 354 6.02 7.38 -2.05
CA GLY A 354 6.51 8.33 -3.07
C GLY A 354 7.34 9.50 -2.51
N SER A 355 7.68 9.50 -1.23
CA SER A 355 8.54 10.52 -0.59
C SER A 355 9.99 10.04 -0.57
N ASN A 356 10.92 10.95 -0.24
CA ASN A 356 12.28 10.50 0.08
C ASN A 356 12.29 9.82 1.45
N ASN A 357 12.40 8.51 1.47
CA ASN A 357 12.31 7.69 2.66
C ASN A 357 13.70 7.42 3.31
N SER A 358 13.70 7.17 4.61
CA SER A 358 14.84 6.58 5.32
C SER A 358 14.39 5.27 5.95
N LEU A 359 14.83 4.15 5.38
CA LEU A 359 14.45 2.80 5.80
C LEU A 359 15.68 2.09 6.36
N ASP A 360 15.59 1.63 7.61
CA ASP A 360 16.68 0.93 8.33
C ASP A 360 16.15 -0.44 8.77
N GLY A 361 16.65 -1.53 8.18
CA GLY A 361 16.24 -2.91 8.48
C GLY A 361 16.63 -3.33 9.90
N GLY A 362 17.86 -3.00 10.31
CA GLY A 362 18.33 -3.28 11.66
C GLY A 362 19.20 -4.51 11.77
N VAL A 363 18.74 -5.53 12.46
CA VAL A 363 19.43 -6.84 12.58
C VAL A 363 18.48 -7.90 12.04
N GLY A 364 18.93 -8.74 11.16
CA GLY A 364 18.12 -9.79 10.51
C GLY A 364 18.38 -9.81 9.01
N ASP A 365 17.80 -10.75 8.31
CA ASP A 365 17.82 -10.75 6.84
C ASP A 365 16.60 -9.95 6.36
N ASP A 366 16.81 -8.68 6.00
CA ASP A 366 15.76 -7.71 5.78
C ASP A 366 15.43 -7.51 4.29
N TYR A 367 14.19 -7.14 4.03
CA TYR A 367 13.67 -6.85 2.70
C TYR A 367 13.19 -5.40 2.64
N ILE A 368 13.81 -4.57 1.80
CA ILE A 368 13.61 -3.13 1.78
C ILE A 368 13.24 -2.67 0.37
N ASP A 369 12.06 -2.06 0.23
CA ASP A 369 11.57 -1.43 -0.98
C ASP A 369 11.41 0.08 -0.71
N GLY A 370 12.24 0.91 -1.32
CA GLY A 370 12.18 2.37 -1.15
C GLY A 370 10.95 2.99 -1.79
N GLY A 371 10.45 2.40 -2.87
CA GLY A 371 9.45 3.01 -3.74
C GLY A 371 10.05 4.10 -4.62
N SER A 372 9.24 5.12 -4.94
CA SER A 372 9.73 6.27 -5.70
C SER A 372 10.27 7.34 -4.75
N GLY A 373 11.36 7.99 -5.13
CA GLY A 373 11.96 9.04 -4.30
C GLY A 373 13.48 9.00 -4.39
N ASN A 374 14.13 9.76 -3.53
CA ASN A 374 15.57 9.62 -3.32
C ASN A 374 15.79 9.09 -1.91
N ASP A 375 15.94 7.77 -1.81
CA ASP A 375 15.82 7.08 -0.56
C ASP A 375 17.18 6.79 0.10
N THR A 376 17.17 6.63 1.41
CA THR A 376 18.30 6.11 2.17
C THR A 376 17.91 4.75 2.73
N LEU A 377 18.49 3.70 2.16
CA LEU A 377 18.18 2.31 2.44
C LEU A 377 19.35 1.67 3.17
N ILE A 378 19.11 1.23 4.39
CA ILE A 378 20.12 0.64 5.28
C ILE A 378 19.67 -0.78 5.57
N GLY A 379 20.45 -1.78 5.13
CA GLY A 379 20.18 -3.18 5.49
C GLY A 379 20.45 -3.40 6.97
N GLY A 380 21.68 -3.35 7.38
CA GLY A 380 22.08 -3.50 8.76
C GLY A 380 23.02 -4.66 8.99
N ASP A 381 22.77 -5.45 10.05
CA ASP A 381 23.49 -6.69 10.33
C ASP A 381 22.67 -7.87 9.77
N GLY A 382 23.15 -8.55 8.75
CA GLY A 382 22.46 -9.72 8.17
C GLY A 382 22.76 -9.95 6.70
N THR A 383 21.81 -10.53 6.01
CA THR A 383 21.82 -10.69 4.55
C THR A 383 20.64 -9.95 3.96
N ASP A 384 20.86 -8.72 3.58
CA ASP A 384 19.81 -7.77 3.29
C ASP A 384 19.57 -7.60 1.80
N MET A 385 18.32 -7.39 1.45
CA MET A 385 17.86 -7.26 0.08
C MET A 385 17.10 -5.96 -0.13
N VAL A 386 17.59 -5.14 -1.06
CA VAL A 386 16.86 -3.98 -1.57
C VAL A 386 16.15 -4.33 -2.86
N VAL A 387 14.93 -3.84 -3.01
CA VAL A 387 14.10 -4.05 -4.20
C VAL A 387 14.16 -2.82 -5.09
N MET A 388 14.29 -3.07 -6.39
CA MET A 388 14.22 -2.08 -7.46
C MET A 388 13.28 -2.60 -8.52
N GLY A 389 12.33 -1.79 -8.94
CA GLY A 389 11.43 -2.14 -10.04
C GLY A 389 12.15 -2.31 -11.38
N GLY A 390 11.53 -2.96 -12.34
CA GLY A 390 12.07 -3.09 -13.70
C GLY A 390 13.28 -4.03 -13.80
N ILE A 391 14.24 -3.66 -14.61
CA ILE A 391 15.42 -4.48 -14.91
C ILE A 391 16.72 -3.72 -14.64
N VAL A 392 17.78 -4.46 -14.32
CA VAL A 392 19.06 -3.92 -13.85
C VAL A 392 19.67 -2.87 -14.77
N SER A 393 19.47 -2.97 -16.09
CA SER A 393 20.01 -2.03 -17.07
C SER A 393 19.35 -0.65 -17.10
N GLN A 394 18.19 -0.50 -16.41
CA GLN A 394 17.53 0.80 -16.22
C GLN A 394 18.17 1.61 -15.10
N TYR A 395 19.20 1.05 -14.43
CA TYR A 395 19.85 1.66 -13.28
C TYR A 395 21.34 1.90 -13.53
N GLN A 396 21.85 2.96 -12.93
CA GLN A 396 23.26 3.30 -12.87
C GLN A 396 23.77 3.18 -11.44
N PHE A 397 24.94 2.57 -11.28
CA PHE A 397 25.54 2.32 -9.98
C PHE A 397 26.83 3.14 -9.83
N SER A 398 26.98 3.80 -8.69
CA SER A 398 28.20 4.51 -8.34
C SER A 398 28.56 4.31 -6.86
N GLN A 399 29.86 4.34 -6.54
CA GLN A 399 30.34 4.26 -5.17
C GLN A 399 30.66 5.65 -4.63
N ASN A 400 30.13 5.96 -3.45
CA ASN A 400 30.38 7.22 -2.77
C ASN A 400 30.65 7.00 -1.28
N SER A 401 31.88 7.17 -0.84
CA SER A 401 32.27 7.13 0.58
C SER A 401 31.85 5.86 1.33
N GLY A 402 31.91 4.70 0.66
CA GLY A 402 31.53 3.40 1.25
C GLY A 402 30.06 3.02 1.12
N ASN A 403 29.27 3.84 0.45
CA ASN A 403 27.87 3.55 0.12
C ASN A 403 27.73 3.33 -1.39
N THR A 404 26.77 2.54 -1.80
CA THR A 404 26.35 2.43 -3.19
C THR A 404 25.23 3.43 -3.45
N VAL A 405 25.37 4.20 -4.53
CA VAL A 405 24.30 5.06 -5.03
C VAL A 405 23.75 4.42 -6.30
N VAL A 406 22.46 4.18 -6.30
CA VAL A 406 21.68 3.65 -7.42
C VAL A 406 20.85 4.78 -7.99
N THR A 407 20.90 4.97 -9.30
CA THR A 407 20.09 5.99 -9.98
C THR A 407 19.29 5.34 -11.10
N GLY A 408 18.00 5.51 -11.08
CA GLY A 408 17.08 4.95 -12.05
C GLY A 408 15.81 5.78 -12.17
N TRP A 409 14.77 5.19 -12.74
CA TRP A 409 13.48 5.86 -12.95
C TRP A 409 12.72 6.11 -11.61
N GLU A 410 12.98 5.32 -10.57
CA GLU A 410 12.39 5.51 -9.23
C GLU A 410 13.02 6.70 -8.50
N GLY A 411 14.26 7.06 -8.84
CA GLY A 411 14.99 8.16 -8.21
C GLY A 411 16.49 7.90 -8.08
N MET A 412 17.07 8.44 -7.02
CA MET A 412 18.48 8.27 -6.68
C MET A 412 18.60 7.80 -5.23
N ASP A 413 18.88 6.51 -5.04
CA ASP A 413 18.89 5.87 -3.75
C ASP A 413 20.30 5.62 -3.24
N LYS A 414 20.44 5.76 -1.93
CA LYS A 414 21.69 5.50 -1.23
C LYS A 414 21.57 4.22 -0.41
N LEU A 415 22.33 3.19 -0.78
CA LEU A 415 22.37 1.89 -0.12
C LEU A 415 23.57 1.79 0.81
N THR A 416 23.34 1.27 2.02
CA THR A 416 24.36 1.04 3.05
C THR A 416 24.13 -0.33 3.69
N SER A 417 25.16 -1.15 3.86
CA SER A 417 25.04 -2.48 4.47
C SER A 417 23.92 -3.30 3.81
N VAL A 418 24.03 -3.50 2.50
CA VAL A 418 23.08 -4.28 1.67
C VAL A 418 23.89 -5.27 0.87
N GLU A 419 23.50 -6.53 0.85
CA GLU A 419 24.21 -7.60 0.15
C GLU A 419 23.61 -7.89 -1.22
N TYR A 420 22.31 -7.76 -1.38
CA TYR A 420 21.61 -8.09 -2.61
C TYR A 420 20.67 -6.98 -3.07
N ILE A 421 20.56 -6.85 -4.38
CA ILE A 421 19.49 -6.07 -5.03
C ILE A 421 18.63 -7.04 -5.81
N ARG A 422 17.32 -6.93 -5.64
CA ARG A 422 16.29 -7.63 -6.42
C ARG A 422 15.74 -6.69 -7.47
N PHE A 423 15.80 -7.10 -8.74
CA PHE A 423 15.17 -6.41 -9.84
C PHE A 423 13.92 -7.15 -10.27
N GLY A 424 12.91 -6.44 -10.72
CA GLY A 424 11.70 -7.02 -11.29
C GLY A 424 10.42 -6.73 -10.50
N SER A 425 9.40 -7.50 -10.83
CA SER A 425 8.08 -7.44 -10.19
C SER A 425 7.87 -8.68 -9.30
N SER A 426 6.70 -8.77 -8.68
CA SER A 426 6.29 -9.96 -7.92
C SER A 426 6.28 -11.27 -8.74
N THR A 427 6.26 -11.18 -10.08
CA THR A 427 6.19 -12.34 -10.99
C THR A 427 7.54 -12.69 -11.61
N TYR A 428 8.37 -11.69 -11.89
CA TYR A 428 9.68 -11.83 -12.55
C TYR A 428 10.72 -11.12 -11.71
N THR A 429 11.56 -11.88 -11.01
CA THR A 429 12.57 -11.33 -10.09
C THR A 429 13.95 -11.88 -10.37
N THR A 430 14.97 -11.04 -10.31
CA THR A 430 16.38 -11.40 -10.43
C THR A 430 17.17 -10.81 -9.27
N ASP A 431 17.74 -11.68 -8.44
CA ASP A 431 18.57 -11.30 -7.31
C ASP A 431 20.05 -11.20 -7.74
N VAL A 432 20.64 -10.05 -7.51
CA VAL A 432 22.04 -9.75 -7.89
C VAL A 432 22.81 -9.31 -6.65
N PRO A 433 23.96 -9.94 -6.32
CA PRO A 433 24.84 -9.40 -5.29
C PRO A 433 25.21 -7.95 -5.60
N LEU A 434 25.15 -7.07 -4.61
CA LEU A 434 25.45 -5.65 -4.80
C LEU A 434 26.87 -5.41 -5.36
N SER A 435 27.82 -6.27 -4.98
CA SER A 435 29.19 -6.27 -5.52
C SER A 435 29.19 -6.43 -7.05
N ASP A 436 28.31 -7.26 -7.58
CA ASP A 436 28.23 -7.59 -9.00
C ASP A 436 27.46 -6.52 -9.77
N ALA A 437 26.39 -5.98 -9.18
CA ALA A 437 25.64 -4.87 -9.75
C ALA A 437 26.53 -3.64 -10.01
N THR A 438 27.51 -3.38 -9.11
CA THR A 438 28.46 -2.26 -9.25
C THR A 438 29.58 -2.51 -10.26
N THR A 439 29.77 -3.72 -10.76
CA THR A 439 30.84 -4.07 -11.74
C THR A 439 30.40 -3.90 -13.19
N SER A 440 29.22 -3.44 -13.48
CA SER A 440 28.61 -3.36 -14.82
C SER A 440 28.34 -4.71 -15.52
N ASN A 441 28.68 -5.82 -14.91
CA ASN A 441 28.48 -7.14 -15.53
C ASN A 441 26.99 -7.49 -15.76
N PRO A 442 26.08 -7.36 -14.78
CA PRO A 442 24.66 -7.63 -15.00
C PRO A 442 24.02 -6.67 -16.02
N VAL A 443 24.39 -5.40 -16.00
CA VAL A 443 23.92 -4.41 -16.98
C VAL A 443 24.36 -4.80 -18.39
N HIS A 444 25.61 -5.21 -18.55
CA HIS A 444 26.15 -5.64 -19.83
C HIS A 444 25.48 -6.92 -20.35
N LEU A 445 25.15 -7.87 -19.44
CA LEU A 445 24.43 -9.08 -19.79
C LEU A 445 22.99 -8.80 -20.24
N ALA A 446 22.27 -7.94 -19.52
CA ALA A 446 20.92 -7.51 -19.90
C ALA A 446 20.92 -6.90 -21.30
N LYS A 447 21.92 -6.06 -21.58
CA LYS A 447 22.12 -5.45 -22.90
C LYS A 447 22.29 -6.51 -23.98
N HIS A 448 23.18 -7.45 -23.79
CA HIS A 448 23.42 -8.49 -24.80
C HIS A 448 22.24 -9.43 -25.03
N ILE A 449 21.47 -9.76 -24.02
CA ILE A 449 20.22 -10.54 -24.19
C ILE A 449 19.27 -9.77 -25.11
N THR A 450 19.05 -8.47 -24.85
CA THR A 450 18.17 -7.63 -25.65
C THR A 450 18.69 -7.51 -27.09
N ASP A 451 19.98 -7.31 -27.29
CA ASP A 451 20.62 -7.26 -28.61
C ASP A 451 20.38 -8.55 -29.40
N LEU A 452 20.43 -9.72 -28.74
CA LEU A 452 20.13 -11.00 -29.37
C LEU A 452 18.66 -11.10 -29.80
N TYR A 453 17.70 -10.60 -29.01
CA TYR A 453 16.30 -10.57 -29.40
C TYR A 453 16.04 -9.62 -30.57
N VAL A 454 16.60 -8.41 -30.52
CA VAL A 454 16.46 -7.44 -31.60
C VAL A 454 17.08 -7.97 -32.89
N ALA A 455 18.28 -8.53 -32.82
CA ALA A 455 18.98 -9.04 -33.99
C ALA A 455 18.32 -10.27 -34.60
N ASN A 456 17.94 -11.26 -33.79
CA ASN A 456 17.34 -12.51 -34.28
C ASN A 456 15.89 -12.32 -34.73
N PHE A 457 15.11 -11.55 -33.99
CA PHE A 457 13.66 -11.52 -34.10
C PHE A 457 13.11 -10.15 -34.42
N ASN A 458 13.96 -9.10 -34.49
CA ASN A 458 13.58 -7.70 -34.65
C ASN A 458 12.51 -7.30 -33.62
N ARG A 459 12.60 -7.77 -32.40
CA ARG A 459 11.67 -7.45 -31.31
C ARG A 459 12.35 -7.38 -29.95
N ALA A 460 11.67 -6.76 -29.00
CA ALA A 460 12.04 -6.79 -27.59
C ALA A 460 11.90 -8.23 -27.03
N PRO A 461 12.67 -8.62 -26.02
CA PRO A 461 12.37 -9.80 -25.23
C PRO A 461 11.03 -9.62 -24.48
N ASP A 462 10.24 -10.67 -24.37
CA ASP A 462 9.17 -10.72 -23.39
C ASP A 462 9.75 -10.89 -21.98
N ALA A 463 8.94 -10.49 -20.95
CA ALA A 463 9.42 -10.49 -19.56
C ALA A 463 9.94 -11.87 -19.11
N GLY A 464 9.19 -12.94 -19.40
CA GLY A 464 9.60 -14.29 -19.03
C GLY A 464 10.83 -14.80 -19.78
N GLY A 465 10.95 -14.44 -21.06
CA GLY A 465 12.13 -14.77 -21.87
C GLY A 465 13.38 -14.03 -21.42
N PHE A 466 13.24 -12.75 -21.05
CA PHE A 466 14.35 -11.97 -20.50
C PHE A 466 14.82 -12.56 -19.17
N ASP A 467 13.91 -12.76 -18.21
CA ASP A 467 14.21 -13.30 -16.89
C ASP A 467 14.88 -14.69 -16.99
N TYR A 468 14.33 -15.59 -17.81
CA TYR A 468 14.88 -16.91 -18.03
C TYR A 468 16.34 -16.85 -18.52
N TRP A 469 16.65 -16.08 -19.57
CA TRP A 469 18.00 -16.03 -20.13
C TRP A 469 18.97 -15.28 -19.23
N PHE A 470 18.53 -14.24 -18.55
CA PHE A 470 19.36 -13.53 -17.58
C PHE A 470 19.76 -14.49 -16.45
N HIS A 471 18.81 -15.26 -15.92
CA HIS A 471 19.06 -16.27 -14.90
C HIS A 471 20.01 -17.37 -15.39
N GLN A 472 19.87 -17.87 -16.63
CA GLN A 472 20.74 -18.90 -17.19
C GLN A 472 22.18 -18.42 -17.31
N ILE A 473 22.43 -17.21 -17.77
CA ILE A 473 23.80 -16.66 -17.83
C ILE A 473 24.34 -16.42 -16.42
N TYR A 474 23.54 -15.79 -15.57
CA TYR A 474 24.01 -15.29 -14.30
C TYR A 474 24.26 -16.41 -13.27
N THR A 475 23.38 -17.40 -13.19
CA THR A 475 23.46 -18.49 -12.21
C THR A 475 23.99 -19.80 -12.77
N ALA A 476 23.68 -20.14 -14.01
CA ALA A 476 24.07 -21.39 -14.66
C ALA A 476 25.33 -21.29 -15.52
N ALA A 477 25.96 -20.10 -15.59
CA ALA A 477 27.13 -19.78 -16.41
C ALA A 477 26.95 -20.14 -17.91
N GLU A 478 25.70 -20.02 -18.42
CA GLU A 478 25.44 -20.18 -19.85
C GLU A 478 26.14 -19.04 -20.63
N SER A 479 26.69 -19.35 -21.78
CA SER A 479 27.37 -18.35 -22.60
C SER A 479 26.40 -17.67 -23.57
N LEU A 480 26.73 -16.44 -24.00
CA LEU A 480 25.97 -15.75 -25.06
C LEU A 480 25.91 -16.58 -26.34
N ASN A 481 26.98 -17.32 -26.69
CA ASN A 481 26.97 -18.26 -27.80
C ASN A 481 25.98 -19.42 -27.58
N GLY A 482 25.89 -19.91 -26.35
CA GLY A 482 24.90 -20.93 -25.99
C GLY A 482 23.46 -20.44 -26.16
N ILE A 483 23.19 -19.19 -25.74
CA ILE A 483 21.87 -18.57 -25.95
C ILE A 483 21.57 -18.38 -27.44
N ALA A 484 22.50 -17.85 -28.21
CA ALA A 484 22.36 -17.68 -29.66
C ALA A 484 22.10 -19.04 -30.35
N GLY A 485 22.80 -20.10 -29.93
CA GLY A 485 22.56 -21.47 -30.36
C GLY A 485 21.15 -21.97 -30.01
N ASN A 486 20.68 -21.70 -28.79
CA ASN A 486 19.33 -22.04 -28.34
C ASN A 486 18.24 -21.27 -29.15
N PHE A 487 18.48 -19.99 -29.45
CA PHE A 487 17.60 -19.21 -30.32
C PHE A 487 17.47 -19.85 -31.71
N ALA A 488 18.59 -20.28 -32.29
CA ALA A 488 18.61 -20.95 -33.59
C ALA A 488 17.83 -22.29 -33.61
N LEU A 489 17.60 -22.91 -32.46
CA LEU A 489 16.75 -24.10 -32.31
C LEU A 489 15.26 -23.77 -32.15
N SER A 490 14.88 -22.54 -31.87
CA SER A 490 13.50 -22.13 -31.64
C SER A 490 12.64 -22.27 -32.91
N ASN A 491 11.32 -22.41 -32.72
CA ASN A 491 10.37 -22.41 -33.83
C ASN A 491 10.28 -21.01 -34.48
N GLU A 492 10.42 -19.95 -33.71
CA GLU A 492 10.40 -18.55 -34.18
C GLU A 492 11.57 -18.30 -35.15
N TYR A 493 12.79 -18.64 -34.72
CA TYR A 493 13.96 -18.54 -35.59
C TYR A 493 13.84 -19.35 -36.88
N LYS A 494 13.40 -20.61 -36.79
CA LYS A 494 13.21 -21.50 -37.96
C LYS A 494 12.15 -21.00 -38.93
N ALA A 495 11.13 -20.28 -38.42
CA ALA A 495 10.13 -19.66 -39.28
C ALA A 495 10.70 -18.43 -40.01
N MET A 496 11.52 -17.61 -39.33
CA MET A 496 12.15 -16.43 -39.92
C MET A 496 13.32 -16.79 -40.86
N TYR A 497 14.11 -17.81 -40.51
CA TYR A 497 15.29 -18.23 -41.25
C TYR A 497 15.20 -19.70 -41.68
N PRO A 498 14.26 -20.06 -42.57
CA PRO A 498 14.12 -21.44 -43.02
C PRO A 498 15.42 -21.90 -43.74
N SER A 499 15.68 -23.21 -43.70
CA SER A 499 16.88 -23.81 -44.31
C SER A 499 16.99 -23.58 -45.82
N THR A 500 15.90 -23.13 -46.44
CA THR A 500 15.86 -22.79 -47.89
C THR A 500 16.46 -21.40 -48.18
N LEU A 501 16.64 -20.54 -47.18
CA LEU A 501 17.31 -19.23 -47.32
C LEU A 501 18.78 -19.46 -47.70
N THR A 502 19.24 -18.74 -48.73
CA THR A 502 20.67 -18.66 -49.03
C THR A 502 21.41 -17.86 -47.95
N ASN A 503 22.72 -18.05 -47.78
CA ASN A 503 23.51 -17.27 -46.82
C ASN A 503 23.45 -15.78 -47.12
N ARG A 504 23.38 -15.41 -48.41
CA ARG A 504 23.19 -14.01 -48.81
C ARG A 504 21.88 -13.39 -48.28
N GLN A 505 20.76 -14.12 -48.41
CA GLN A 505 19.46 -13.68 -47.91
C GLN A 505 19.43 -13.64 -46.38
N PHE A 506 20.07 -14.58 -45.72
CA PHE A 506 20.19 -14.60 -44.27
C PHE A 506 20.98 -13.39 -43.76
N VAL A 507 22.15 -13.11 -44.33
CA VAL A 507 22.96 -11.93 -43.97
C VAL A 507 22.19 -10.64 -44.21
N ASP A 508 21.46 -10.52 -45.32
CA ASP A 508 20.65 -9.34 -45.62
C ASP A 508 19.59 -9.10 -44.56
N GLN A 509 18.87 -10.14 -44.16
CA GLN A 509 17.82 -10.03 -43.16
C GLN A 509 18.34 -9.62 -41.78
N ILE A 510 19.46 -10.15 -41.33
CA ILE A 510 20.10 -9.73 -40.07
C ILE A 510 20.54 -8.27 -40.13
N TYR A 511 21.11 -7.83 -41.24
CA TYR A 511 21.49 -6.43 -41.42
C TYR A 511 20.28 -5.49 -41.45
N GLN A 512 19.15 -5.93 -42.02
CA GLN A 512 17.91 -5.16 -41.96
C GLN A 512 17.40 -5.02 -40.51
N ASN A 513 17.43 -6.10 -39.73
CA ASN A 513 16.98 -6.08 -38.34
C ASN A 513 17.85 -5.13 -37.47
N LEU A 514 19.16 -5.20 -37.62
CA LEU A 514 20.10 -4.43 -36.81
C LEU A 514 20.31 -3.00 -37.31
N PHE A 515 20.47 -2.82 -38.63
CA PHE A 515 20.99 -1.59 -39.22
C PHE A 515 20.06 -0.90 -40.20
N ASP A 516 18.84 -1.41 -40.42
CA ASP A 516 17.85 -0.91 -41.37
C ASP A 516 18.39 -0.75 -42.81
N ARG A 517 19.40 -1.53 -43.15
CA ARG A 517 20.07 -1.51 -44.45
C ARG A 517 20.65 -2.87 -44.81
N SER A 518 20.88 -3.10 -46.08
CA SER A 518 21.69 -4.23 -46.54
C SER A 518 23.18 -3.97 -46.35
N PRO A 519 24.04 -5.01 -46.25
CA PRO A 519 25.48 -4.86 -46.36
C PRO A 519 25.89 -4.17 -47.67
N ASP A 520 27.03 -3.52 -47.69
CA ASP A 520 27.70 -3.17 -48.92
C ASP A 520 28.28 -4.40 -49.64
N GLN A 521 28.77 -4.22 -50.86
CA GLN A 521 29.26 -5.37 -51.63
C GLN A 521 30.42 -6.09 -50.93
N GLY A 522 31.32 -5.37 -50.30
CA GLY A 522 32.43 -5.96 -49.57
C GLY A 522 31.99 -6.75 -48.33
N GLY A 523 30.99 -6.22 -47.61
CA GLY A 523 30.36 -6.90 -46.48
C GLY A 523 29.64 -8.19 -46.89
N TRP A 524 28.91 -8.17 -48.00
CA TRP A 524 28.32 -9.42 -48.53
C TRP A 524 29.35 -10.45 -48.92
N ASP A 525 30.39 -10.02 -49.70
CA ASP A 525 31.43 -10.94 -50.18
C ASP A 525 32.17 -11.57 -48.99
N TYR A 526 32.44 -10.82 -47.95
CA TYR A 526 33.08 -11.31 -46.75
C TYR A 526 32.18 -12.27 -45.97
N TRP A 527 30.95 -11.85 -45.61
CA TRP A 527 30.08 -12.64 -44.70
C TRP A 527 29.56 -13.90 -45.35
N VAL A 528 29.21 -13.84 -46.66
CA VAL A 528 28.79 -15.04 -47.40
C VAL A 528 29.92 -16.05 -47.49
N ASP A 529 31.14 -15.60 -47.72
CA ASP A 529 32.33 -16.49 -47.72
C ASP A 529 32.55 -17.14 -46.35
N GLN A 530 32.43 -16.40 -45.25
CA GLN A 530 32.57 -16.96 -43.90
C GLN A 530 31.54 -18.01 -43.58
N LEU A 531 30.30 -17.82 -44.01
CA LEU A 531 29.17 -18.77 -43.83
C LEU A 531 29.27 -19.98 -44.77
N ASP A 532 29.67 -19.76 -46.03
CA ASP A 532 29.81 -20.83 -47.05
C ASP A 532 31.00 -21.74 -46.76
N THR A 533 32.06 -21.21 -46.19
CA THR A 533 33.25 -21.96 -45.79
C THR A 533 33.13 -22.62 -44.41
N GLY A 534 32.08 -22.26 -43.64
CA GLY A 534 31.88 -22.79 -42.30
C GLY A 534 32.80 -22.20 -41.24
N ASN A 535 33.48 -21.06 -41.52
CA ASN A 535 34.25 -20.34 -40.55
C ASN A 535 33.37 -19.66 -39.47
N VAL A 536 32.13 -19.31 -39.85
CA VAL A 536 31.11 -18.80 -38.96
C VAL A 536 29.83 -19.61 -39.19
N TYR A 537 29.14 -20.04 -38.13
CA TYR A 537 27.84 -20.67 -38.23
C TYR A 537 26.74 -19.65 -38.16
N ARG A 538 25.58 -19.91 -38.77
CA ARG A 538 24.41 -19.00 -38.70
C ARG A 538 23.98 -18.73 -37.27
N SER A 539 24.13 -19.71 -36.36
CA SER A 539 23.85 -19.52 -34.92
C SER A 539 24.73 -18.45 -34.27
N ASP A 540 25.98 -18.31 -34.70
CA ASP A 540 26.98 -17.45 -34.10
C ASP A 540 27.11 -16.12 -34.85
N PHE A 541 26.62 -16.08 -36.10
CA PHE A 541 26.76 -14.96 -37.01
C PHE A 541 26.31 -13.64 -36.41
N ILE A 542 25.19 -13.64 -35.69
CA ILE A 542 24.59 -12.45 -35.09
C ILE A 542 25.53 -11.82 -34.06
N LEU A 543 26.12 -12.63 -33.18
CA LEU A 543 27.07 -12.15 -32.18
C LEU A 543 28.31 -11.51 -32.83
N VAL A 544 28.82 -12.14 -33.88
CA VAL A 544 30.01 -11.62 -34.61
C VAL A 544 29.68 -10.30 -35.30
N VAL A 545 28.47 -10.13 -35.81
CA VAL A 545 28.03 -8.87 -36.42
C VAL A 545 27.86 -7.76 -35.40
N ILE A 546 27.25 -8.07 -34.23
CA ILE A 546 27.12 -7.14 -33.11
C ILE A 546 28.50 -6.71 -32.62
N GLU A 547 29.41 -7.66 -32.34
CA GLU A 547 30.79 -7.39 -31.92
C GLU A 547 31.54 -6.50 -32.94
N GLY A 548 31.32 -6.77 -34.24
CA GLY A 548 31.88 -5.97 -35.32
C GLY A 548 31.39 -4.52 -35.32
N ALA A 549 30.11 -4.29 -35.01
CA ALA A 549 29.55 -2.94 -34.93
C ALA A 549 30.12 -2.15 -33.73
N TYR A 550 30.42 -2.83 -32.62
CA TYR A 550 31.04 -2.24 -31.44
C TYR A 550 32.57 -2.15 -31.52
N ALA A 551 33.21 -2.79 -32.50
CA ALA A 551 34.63 -2.70 -32.68
C ALA A 551 35.09 -1.26 -33.00
N PRO A 552 36.33 -0.86 -32.66
CA PRO A 552 36.87 0.47 -33.00
C PRO A 552 36.84 0.81 -34.49
N THR A 553 36.77 -0.21 -35.35
CA THR A 553 36.65 -0.13 -36.81
C THR A 553 35.24 -0.18 -37.32
N GLY A 554 34.26 -0.38 -36.44
CA GLY A 554 32.83 -0.39 -36.75
C GLY A 554 32.34 0.99 -37.21
N GLY A 555 31.27 1.00 -37.98
CA GLY A 555 30.62 2.24 -38.42
C GLY A 555 29.94 2.95 -37.23
N PRO A 556 30.27 4.22 -36.94
CA PRO A 556 29.65 4.92 -35.79
C PRO A 556 28.11 5.03 -35.90
N GLY A 557 27.59 5.05 -37.12
CA GLY A 557 26.11 5.07 -37.35
C GLY A 557 25.43 3.72 -37.03
N ASP A 558 26.09 2.61 -37.33
CA ASP A 558 25.57 1.25 -37.05
C ASP A 558 25.48 1.01 -35.55
N ARG A 559 26.52 1.38 -34.80
CA ARG A 559 26.54 1.30 -33.34
C ARG A 559 25.41 2.12 -32.71
N THR A 560 25.28 3.40 -33.13
CA THR A 560 24.24 4.28 -32.58
C THR A 560 22.83 3.72 -32.85
N LEU A 561 22.61 3.12 -34.00
CA LEU A 561 21.31 2.53 -34.33
C LEU A 561 21.01 1.29 -33.48
N ILE A 562 21.99 0.41 -33.27
CA ILE A 562 21.83 -0.73 -32.37
C ILE A 562 21.53 -0.23 -30.95
N ASP A 563 22.30 0.71 -30.43
CA ASP A 563 22.11 1.27 -29.10
C ASP A 563 20.70 1.85 -28.94
N ASN A 564 20.22 2.63 -29.90
CA ASN A 564 18.87 3.22 -29.88
C ASN A 564 17.75 2.16 -29.92
N LYS A 565 17.86 1.15 -30.77
CA LYS A 565 16.89 0.02 -30.82
C LYS A 565 16.91 -0.78 -29.53
N HIS A 566 18.08 -1.01 -29.00
CA HIS A 566 18.29 -1.67 -27.72
C HIS A 566 17.56 -0.91 -26.61
N ASP A 567 17.81 0.40 -26.47
CA ASP A 567 17.25 1.21 -25.39
C ASP A 567 15.71 1.19 -25.43
N ALA A 568 15.11 1.35 -26.62
CA ALA A 568 13.65 1.26 -26.78
C ALA A 568 13.09 -0.15 -26.47
N ALA A 569 13.77 -1.21 -26.90
CA ALA A 569 13.36 -2.59 -26.64
C ALA A 569 13.45 -2.94 -25.14
N LEU A 570 14.53 -2.46 -24.51
CA LEU A 570 14.78 -2.69 -23.10
C LEU A 570 13.79 -1.94 -22.22
N TYR A 571 13.43 -0.70 -22.62
CA TYR A 571 12.40 0.07 -21.94
C TYR A 571 11.04 -0.67 -21.96
N TYR A 572 10.64 -1.19 -23.12
CA TYR A 572 9.41 -1.99 -23.24
C TYR A 572 9.44 -3.25 -22.38
N THR A 573 10.55 -3.98 -22.39
CA THR A 573 10.73 -5.18 -21.54
C THR A 573 10.63 -4.84 -20.06
N GLY A 574 11.22 -3.72 -19.63
CA GLY A 574 11.14 -3.23 -18.27
C GLY A 574 9.70 -2.94 -17.83
N GLN A 575 8.91 -2.29 -18.68
CA GLN A 575 7.49 -2.06 -18.40
C GLN A 575 6.70 -3.36 -18.29
N LEU A 576 6.95 -4.34 -19.16
CA LEU A 576 6.32 -5.67 -19.09
C LEU A 576 6.68 -6.44 -17.81
N VAL A 577 7.90 -6.29 -17.31
CA VAL A 577 8.33 -6.89 -16.04
C VAL A 577 7.57 -6.27 -14.88
N MET A 578 7.34 -4.97 -14.92
CA MET A 578 6.63 -4.23 -13.87
C MET A 578 5.12 -4.43 -13.90
N ASP A 579 4.53 -4.49 -15.10
CA ASP A 579 3.09 -4.75 -15.30
C ASP A 579 2.84 -5.92 -16.24
N PRO A 580 2.95 -7.17 -15.75
CA PRO A 580 2.68 -8.36 -16.56
C PRO A 580 1.21 -8.50 -17.00
N GLN A 581 0.29 -7.70 -16.45
CA GLN A 581 -1.15 -7.76 -16.80
C GLN A 581 -1.40 -7.21 -18.21
N GLU A 582 -0.57 -6.28 -18.69
CA GLU A 582 -0.68 -5.72 -20.04
C GLU A 582 -0.41 -6.77 -21.14
N GLY A 583 0.42 -7.79 -20.86
CA GLY A 583 0.77 -8.82 -21.79
C GLY A 583 1.71 -8.32 -22.91
N TYR A 584 2.32 -9.27 -23.62
CA TYR A 584 3.24 -8.98 -24.71
C TYR A 584 2.50 -8.64 -26.02
N ASP A 585 2.81 -7.48 -26.64
CA ASP A 585 2.25 -7.06 -27.93
C ASP A 585 3.34 -7.10 -29.02
N PHE A 586 3.16 -7.95 -30.03
CA PHE A 586 4.08 -8.05 -31.17
C PHE A 586 4.21 -6.77 -32.01
N ALA A 587 3.31 -5.79 -31.84
CA ALA A 587 3.44 -4.48 -32.48
C ALA A 587 4.69 -3.70 -32.07
N ILE A 588 5.42 -4.15 -31.03
CA ILE A 588 6.75 -3.64 -30.68
C ILE A 588 7.73 -3.73 -31.86
N VAL A 589 7.59 -4.71 -32.74
CA VAL A 589 8.37 -4.82 -33.99
C VAL A 589 8.19 -3.56 -34.87
N ASP A 590 6.95 -3.15 -35.05
CA ASP A 590 6.63 -1.96 -35.88
C ASP A 590 7.12 -0.66 -35.21
N LEU A 591 7.12 -0.61 -33.88
CA LEU A 591 7.67 0.52 -33.12
C LEU A 591 9.19 0.59 -33.25
N LEU A 592 9.90 -0.55 -33.07
CA LEU A 592 11.36 -0.61 -33.21
C LEU A 592 11.83 -0.26 -34.64
N ASN A 593 11.05 -0.58 -35.66
CA ASN A 593 11.34 -0.18 -37.05
C ASN A 593 11.26 1.34 -37.29
N ARG A 594 10.69 2.12 -36.34
CA ARG A 594 10.69 3.59 -36.38
C ARG A 594 11.87 4.21 -35.65
N VAL A 595 12.54 3.45 -34.80
CA VAL A 595 13.73 3.90 -34.07
C VAL A 595 14.92 3.90 -35.03
N ASN A 596 15.65 5.00 -35.09
CA ASN A 596 16.76 5.20 -36.00
C ASN A 596 17.98 5.79 -35.26
N GLY A 597 18.99 6.27 -35.99
CA GLY A 597 20.21 6.87 -35.40
C GLY A 597 20.00 8.21 -34.66
N ASP A 598 18.79 8.77 -34.61
CA ASP A 598 18.48 9.97 -33.81
C ASP A 598 17.90 9.52 -32.44
N VAL A 599 18.57 9.88 -31.35
CA VAL A 599 18.14 9.56 -29.98
C VAL A 599 16.73 10.06 -29.65
N LYS A 600 16.23 11.08 -30.36
CA LYS A 600 14.83 11.52 -30.18
C LYS A 600 13.81 10.46 -30.55
N THR A 601 14.20 9.52 -31.41
CA THR A 601 13.29 8.41 -31.76
C THR A 601 13.17 7.39 -30.64
N VAL A 602 14.15 7.27 -29.76
CA VAL A 602 14.07 6.51 -28.51
C VAL A 602 13.05 7.15 -27.58
N ALA A 603 13.19 8.45 -27.27
CA ALA A 603 12.25 9.17 -26.43
C ALA A 603 10.81 9.20 -27.01
N ALA A 604 10.66 9.12 -28.33
CA ALA A 604 9.37 8.98 -28.97
C ALA A 604 8.78 7.57 -28.77
N ALA A 605 9.60 6.54 -28.86
CA ALA A 605 9.18 5.16 -28.62
C ALA A 605 8.80 4.95 -27.15
N GLU A 606 9.60 5.42 -26.22
CA GLU A 606 9.31 5.38 -24.77
C GLU A 606 7.97 6.03 -24.45
N ARG A 607 7.65 7.20 -25.03
CA ARG A 607 6.35 7.85 -24.82
C ARG A 607 5.18 7.05 -25.36
N VAL A 608 5.34 6.35 -26.47
CA VAL A 608 4.31 5.45 -26.99
C VAL A 608 4.11 4.27 -26.04
N ILE A 609 5.19 3.74 -25.51
CA ILE A 609 5.16 2.66 -24.52
C ILE A 609 4.47 3.13 -23.25
N ASP A 610 4.87 4.27 -22.68
CA ASP A 610 4.22 4.85 -21.49
C ASP A 610 2.72 5.07 -21.69
N TYR A 611 2.32 5.54 -22.86
CA TYR A 611 0.91 5.73 -23.17
C TYR A 611 0.14 4.41 -23.13
N VAL A 612 0.72 3.33 -23.65
CA VAL A 612 0.10 2.00 -23.65
C VAL A 612 -0.08 1.46 -22.23
N PHE A 613 0.92 1.62 -21.38
CA PHE A 613 0.87 1.11 -19.99
C PHE A 613 0.03 1.98 -19.03
N ASN A 614 -0.27 3.23 -19.41
CA ASN A 614 -1.09 4.14 -18.60
C ASN A 614 -2.54 4.33 -19.09
N ASP A 615 -2.88 3.84 -20.29
CA ASP A 615 -4.20 3.98 -20.90
C ASP A 615 -4.73 2.60 -21.34
N PRO A 616 -6.04 2.35 -21.34
CA PRO A 616 -6.62 1.06 -21.73
C PRO A 616 -6.62 0.87 -23.26
N ILE A 617 -5.48 0.99 -23.88
CA ILE A 617 -5.25 0.77 -25.32
C ILE A 617 -3.98 -0.07 -25.51
N THR A 618 -4.04 -1.06 -26.40
CA THR A 618 -2.87 -1.90 -26.71
C THR A 618 -1.88 -1.18 -27.62
N LEU A 619 -0.62 -1.62 -27.63
CA LEU A 619 0.39 -1.10 -28.55
C LEU A 619 -0.05 -1.26 -30.01
N THR A 620 -0.67 -2.38 -30.39
CA THR A 620 -1.33 -2.57 -31.69
C THR A 620 -2.38 -1.48 -31.96
N GLY A 621 -3.18 -1.14 -30.97
CA GLY A 621 -4.19 -0.08 -31.09
C GLY A 621 -3.60 1.30 -31.38
N VAL A 622 -2.47 1.65 -30.74
CA VAL A 622 -1.73 2.90 -31.03
C VAL A 622 -1.09 2.83 -32.41
N MET A 623 -0.37 1.76 -32.74
CA MET A 623 0.35 1.62 -34.02
C MET A 623 -0.56 1.63 -35.24
N THR A 624 -1.80 1.19 -35.09
CA THR A 624 -2.81 1.23 -36.18
C THR A 624 -3.61 2.52 -36.24
N ASN A 625 -3.44 3.44 -35.29
CA ASN A 625 -4.08 4.76 -35.29
C ASN A 625 -3.06 5.86 -35.65
N PRO A 626 -2.96 6.25 -36.95
CA PRO A 626 -1.92 7.18 -37.40
C PRO A 626 -2.00 8.55 -36.73
N VAL A 627 -3.20 9.02 -36.36
CA VAL A 627 -3.36 10.34 -35.73
C VAL A 627 -2.83 10.30 -34.29
N LEU A 628 -3.14 9.26 -33.54
CA LEU A 628 -2.66 9.06 -32.17
C LEU A 628 -1.15 8.84 -32.16
N LEU A 629 -0.66 7.91 -33.00
CA LEU A 629 0.77 7.59 -33.11
C LEU A 629 1.61 8.84 -33.47
N GLU A 630 1.22 9.60 -34.48
CA GLU A 630 1.95 10.83 -34.86
C GLU A 630 1.89 11.89 -33.76
N SER A 631 0.78 11.99 -33.01
CA SER A 631 0.67 12.89 -31.87
C SER A 631 1.66 12.53 -30.75
N LEU A 632 1.81 11.26 -30.45
CA LEU A 632 2.78 10.76 -29.44
C LEU A 632 4.21 10.86 -29.95
N TRP A 633 4.44 10.57 -31.24
CA TRP A 633 5.78 10.55 -31.84
C TRP A 633 6.38 11.96 -32.04
N MET A 634 5.59 12.91 -32.48
CA MET A 634 6.08 14.26 -32.84
C MET A 634 6.25 15.20 -31.64
N ASN A 635 5.71 14.86 -30.49
CA ASN A 635 5.88 15.66 -29.28
C ASN A 635 7.12 15.24 -28.45
N ALA A 636 8.03 14.44 -29.02
CA ALA A 636 9.29 13.97 -28.40
C ALA A 636 10.43 15.00 -28.49
#